data_ac3e2600225f8bf93d9f9a42f26fa9c3
#
_entry.id   ac3e2600225f8bf93d9f9a42f26fa9c3
#
_cell.length_a   1.000
_cell.length_b   1.000
_cell.length_c   1.000
_cell.angle_alpha   90.00
_cell.angle_beta   90.00
_cell.angle_gamma   90.00
#
_symmetry.space_group_name_H-M   'P 1'
#
loop_
_entity.id
_entity.type
_entity.pdbx_description
1 polymer ?
#
loop_
_entity_poly.entity_id
_entity_poly.type
_entity_poly.pdbx_seq_one_letter_code
_entity_poly.pdbx_strand_id
1 'polypeptide(L)'
;MTEETLNRFGEVTAVVVGDVMLDSWLRGRTKRMAQEAPVPVVTVEQIEDQPGGAANTAVNLAALGARVHMVGVTGADPAGATLNATLGRLDIEGLVIVRSWRTSVKRRVLTDGQIVARYDEEDEAPLPEAAERELIEQITRLAADADVIIACDYGGGVCTPNVRRVLCDLSIDRSEGSRGAPILVVDAHDVAAWRDCRPTAVLPNYAEVRRLLGEVLGDRDDHDRVAFLSARSEDLIEATGAGLVVTTLDGEGTLLHRRGKEPHRTYATPAPDTMSIGAGDTFTAAFSLALAAGAEPERAADIGQAAASVVVRRQGTAACSHEDLLQALRPDTALPPERLAACLERDRAEGRRIVFTNGCFDVLHRGHVACLEEAARLGDVLVVAVNGDDGVARLKGPERPINRCEDRVAVLAALGCVDYITVFDEDSPTELLRLVRPDVYVKGGDYHPDLLPEAELVRELGGEVRILGYVPDRSTTAIVNRIRG
;
A
#
# COMPACT_ATOMS: atom_id res chain seq x y z
N MET A 1 -6.07 -19.77 8.62
CA MET A 1 -5.66 -18.68 9.55
C MET A 1 -5.65 -17.31 8.89
N THR A 2 -4.83 -17.02 7.85
CA THR A 2 -4.81 -15.66 7.23
C THR A 2 -6.11 -15.32 6.53
N GLU A 3 -6.61 -16.21 5.68
CA GLU A 3 -7.87 -16.02 4.95
C GLU A 3 -9.07 -15.93 5.91
N GLU A 4 -9.05 -16.65 6.99
CA GLU A 4 -10.06 -16.60 8.04
C GLU A 4 -10.08 -15.24 8.76
N THR A 5 -8.90 -14.67 9.07
CA THR A 5 -8.80 -13.31 9.63
C THR A 5 -9.36 -12.27 8.66
N LEU A 6 -8.98 -12.35 7.38
CA LEU A 6 -9.46 -11.42 6.36
C LEU A 6 -10.97 -11.52 6.14
N ASN A 7 -11.55 -12.72 6.16
CA ASN A 7 -12.99 -12.92 6.03
C ASN A 7 -13.79 -12.28 7.17
N ARG A 8 -13.16 -12.06 8.34
CA ARG A 8 -13.79 -11.37 9.48
C ARG A 8 -13.76 -9.86 9.38
N PHE A 9 -13.04 -9.28 8.42
CA PHE A 9 -12.98 -7.82 8.24
C PHE A 9 -14.36 -7.18 8.06
N GLY A 10 -15.28 -7.86 7.35
CA GLY A 10 -16.66 -7.40 7.19
C GLY A 10 -17.52 -7.40 8.46
N GLU A 11 -17.06 -8.04 9.52
CA GLU A 11 -17.74 -8.07 10.82
C GLU A 11 -17.28 -6.94 11.73
N VAL A 12 -16.10 -6.30 11.43
CA VAL A 12 -15.50 -5.27 12.25
C VAL A 12 -16.15 -3.90 12.01
N THR A 13 -16.46 -3.22 13.10
CA THR A 13 -16.87 -1.82 13.10
C THR A 13 -15.72 -0.95 13.57
N ALA A 14 -15.25 -0.05 12.71
CA ALA A 14 -14.15 0.87 12.96
C ALA A 14 -14.65 2.31 13.09
N VAL A 15 -14.17 3.02 14.10
CA VAL A 15 -14.38 4.47 14.26
C VAL A 15 -13.04 5.16 14.06
N VAL A 16 -12.92 5.97 13.02
CA VAL A 16 -11.74 6.80 12.77
C VAL A 16 -11.99 8.19 13.30
N VAL A 17 -11.11 8.69 14.16
CA VAL A 17 -11.20 10.02 14.76
C VAL A 17 -9.95 10.81 14.42
N GLY A 18 -10.08 11.99 13.82
CA GLY A 18 -8.87 12.79 13.61
C GLY A 18 -8.92 13.79 12.47
N ASP A 19 -7.74 14.21 12.06
CA ASP A 19 -7.51 15.29 11.11
C ASP A 19 -7.76 14.82 9.67
N VAL A 20 -8.87 15.29 9.08
CA VAL A 20 -9.19 15.04 7.69
C VAL A 20 -8.57 16.10 6.79
N MET A 21 -8.13 15.69 5.62
CA MET A 21 -7.57 16.60 4.62
C MET A 21 -7.90 16.15 3.20
N LEU A 22 -7.78 17.06 2.26
CA LEU A 22 -7.87 16.78 0.84
C LEU A 22 -6.46 16.76 0.23
N ASP A 23 -6.03 15.61 -0.28
CA ASP A 23 -4.83 15.51 -1.09
C ASP A 23 -5.15 15.89 -2.53
N SER A 24 -4.53 16.95 -3.05
CA SER A 24 -4.80 17.49 -4.38
C SER A 24 -3.54 17.41 -5.25
N TRP A 25 -3.64 16.70 -6.37
CA TRP A 25 -2.56 16.47 -7.31
C TRP A 25 -2.77 17.30 -8.57
N LEU A 26 -1.95 18.34 -8.76
CA LEU A 26 -1.99 19.22 -9.91
C LEU A 26 -0.96 18.74 -10.93
N ARG A 27 -1.41 17.97 -11.91
CA ARG A 27 -0.56 17.42 -12.98
C ARG A 27 -0.52 18.40 -14.14
N GLY A 28 0.68 18.68 -14.65
CA GLY A 28 0.85 19.62 -15.74
C GLY A 28 2.18 19.48 -16.45
N ARG A 29 2.47 20.46 -17.32
CA ARG A 29 3.70 20.53 -18.09
C ARG A 29 4.42 21.84 -17.84
N THR A 30 5.75 21.74 -17.81
CA THR A 30 6.64 22.92 -17.77
C THR A 30 7.23 23.20 -19.13
N LYS A 31 7.01 24.41 -19.64
CA LYS A 31 7.58 24.88 -20.93
C LYS A 31 8.54 26.04 -20.77
N ARG A 32 8.55 26.73 -19.64
CA ARG A 32 9.37 27.91 -19.40
C ARG A 32 9.63 28.13 -17.91
N MET A 33 10.65 28.90 -17.60
CA MET A 33 10.89 29.49 -16.29
C MET A 33 10.11 30.78 -16.12
N ALA A 34 9.75 31.13 -14.88
CA ALA A 34 9.19 32.45 -14.59
C ALA A 34 10.22 33.55 -14.83
N GLN A 35 9.75 34.77 -15.19
CA GLN A 35 10.65 35.91 -15.37
C GLN A 35 11.03 36.55 -14.03
N GLU A 36 10.15 36.41 -13.04
CA GLU A 36 10.25 37.04 -11.72
C GLU A 36 11.15 36.28 -10.76
N ALA A 37 11.35 34.97 -11.00
CA ALA A 37 12.14 34.08 -10.13
C ALA A 37 12.60 32.83 -10.91
N PRO A 38 13.66 32.12 -10.47
CA PRO A 38 14.16 30.89 -11.10
C PRO A 38 13.25 29.68 -10.71
N VAL A 39 11.97 29.79 -10.99
CA VAL A 39 10.96 28.72 -10.72
C VAL A 39 10.28 28.30 -12.03
N PRO A 40 9.92 27.01 -12.19
CA PRO A 40 9.19 26.54 -13.36
C PRO A 40 7.75 27.09 -13.39
N VAL A 41 7.28 27.47 -14.58
CA VAL A 41 5.87 27.76 -14.81
C VAL A 41 5.18 26.48 -15.24
N VAL A 42 4.33 25.94 -14.39
CA VAL A 42 3.57 24.71 -14.66
C VAL A 42 2.19 25.10 -15.21
N THR A 43 1.87 24.61 -16.40
CA THR A 43 0.51 24.67 -16.94
C THR A 43 -0.22 23.43 -16.47
N VAL A 44 -1.16 23.58 -15.52
CA VAL A 44 -1.95 22.49 -14.97
C VAL A 44 -2.93 21.99 -16.02
N GLU A 45 -2.90 20.69 -16.29
CA GLU A 45 -3.76 20.00 -17.27
C GLU A 45 -4.84 19.15 -16.57
N GLN A 46 -4.52 18.63 -15.37
CA GLN A 46 -5.39 17.76 -14.60
C GLN A 46 -5.28 18.07 -13.11
N ILE A 47 -6.41 18.03 -12.40
CA ILE A 47 -6.46 18.11 -10.94
C ILE A 47 -7.18 16.86 -10.45
N GLU A 48 -6.53 16.13 -9.55
CA GLU A 48 -7.06 14.95 -8.90
C GLU A 48 -7.13 15.21 -7.41
N ASP A 49 -8.33 15.17 -6.85
CA ASP A 49 -8.58 15.37 -5.43
C ASP A 49 -8.94 14.04 -4.78
N GLN A 50 -8.25 13.68 -3.70
CA GLN A 50 -8.42 12.42 -2.98
C GLN A 50 -8.50 12.66 -1.47
N PRO A 51 -9.22 11.82 -0.71
CA PRO A 51 -9.19 11.87 0.76
C PRO A 51 -7.78 11.60 1.28
N GLY A 52 -7.32 12.39 2.25
CA GLY A 52 -6.01 12.28 2.91
C GLY A 52 -6.14 12.23 4.42
N GLY A 53 -5.05 11.85 5.11
CA GLY A 53 -5.00 11.70 6.54
C GLY A 53 -6.05 10.74 7.09
N ALA A 54 -6.77 11.14 8.14
CA ALA A 54 -7.82 10.32 8.74
C ALA A 54 -8.88 9.85 7.72
N ALA A 55 -9.20 10.67 6.71
CA ALA A 55 -10.14 10.29 5.66
C ALA A 55 -9.58 9.19 4.75
N ASN A 56 -8.27 9.17 4.47
CA ASN A 56 -7.65 8.09 3.71
C ASN A 56 -7.62 6.77 4.51
N THR A 57 -7.35 6.83 5.81
CA THR A 57 -7.46 5.66 6.70
C THR A 57 -8.89 5.08 6.65
N ALA A 58 -9.91 5.94 6.74
CA ALA A 58 -11.31 5.52 6.66
C ALA A 58 -11.67 4.87 5.30
N VAL A 59 -11.19 5.45 4.20
CA VAL A 59 -11.37 4.89 2.84
C VAL A 59 -10.72 3.52 2.70
N ASN A 60 -9.51 3.35 3.22
CA ASN A 60 -8.83 2.05 3.20
C ASN A 60 -9.55 0.99 4.03
N LEU A 61 -10.06 1.34 5.22
CA LEU A 61 -10.87 0.42 6.04
C LEU A 61 -12.13 -0.04 5.31
N ALA A 62 -12.84 0.89 4.66
CA ALA A 62 -14.03 0.57 3.87
C ALA A 62 -13.69 -0.31 2.66
N ALA A 63 -12.59 0.00 1.94
CA ALA A 63 -12.12 -0.80 0.81
C ALA A 63 -11.72 -2.23 1.22
N LEU A 64 -11.24 -2.41 2.46
CA LEU A 64 -10.94 -3.71 3.06
C LEU A 64 -12.19 -4.45 3.55
N GLY A 65 -13.37 -3.81 3.53
CA GLY A 65 -14.66 -4.42 3.82
C GLY A 65 -15.23 -4.12 5.20
N ALA A 66 -14.59 -3.30 6.04
CA ALA A 66 -15.09 -2.93 7.37
C ALA A 66 -16.30 -2.00 7.32
N ARG A 67 -17.09 -1.99 8.39
CA ARG A 67 -18.06 -0.91 8.65
C ARG A 67 -17.32 0.26 9.29
N VAL A 68 -17.38 1.44 8.64
CA VAL A 68 -16.55 2.58 9.01
C VAL A 68 -17.40 3.80 9.38
N HIS A 69 -17.07 4.41 10.52
CA HIS A 69 -17.54 5.73 10.89
C HIS A 69 -16.35 6.68 10.95
N MET A 70 -16.49 7.88 10.38
CA MET A 70 -15.46 8.90 10.38
C MET A 70 -15.90 10.07 11.28
N VAL A 71 -15.11 10.43 12.29
CA VAL A 71 -15.35 11.60 13.13
C VAL A 71 -14.20 12.59 12.95
N GLY A 72 -14.48 13.72 12.33
CA GLY A 72 -13.51 14.76 12.01
C GLY A 72 -14.20 16.07 11.68
N VAL A 73 -13.45 17.08 11.30
CA VAL A 73 -13.96 18.41 11.02
C VAL A 73 -13.61 18.87 9.61
N THR A 74 -14.59 19.43 8.90
CA THR A 74 -14.39 20.12 7.63
C THR A 74 -14.95 21.52 7.68
N GLY A 75 -14.45 22.41 6.82
CA GLY A 75 -15.04 23.72 6.57
C GLY A 75 -16.30 23.64 5.73
N ALA A 76 -17.08 24.71 5.72
CA ALA A 76 -18.16 24.93 4.77
C ALA A 76 -17.61 25.50 3.45
N ASP A 77 -16.61 24.84 2.87
CA ASP A 77 -15.85 25.25 1.70
C ASP A 77 -15.86 24.16 0.60
N PRO A 78 -15.37 24.44 -0.62
CA PRO A 78 -15.36 23.46 -1.71
C PRO A 78 -14.59 22.19 -1.41
N ALA A 79 -13.47 22.26 -0.65
CA ALA A 79 -12.67 21.10 -0.29
C ALA A 79 -13.45 20.20 0.68
N GLY A 80 -14.11 20.78 1.70
CA GLY A 80 -14.99 20.04 2.61
C GLY A 80 -16.17 19.41 1.88
N ALA A 81 -16.77 20.10 0.93
CA ALA A 81 -17.85 19.53 0.11
C ALA A 81 -17.37 18.33 -0.72
N THR A 82 -16.17 18.42 -1.30
CA THR A 82 -15.55 17.33 -2.06
C THR A 82 -15.28 16.10 -1.18
N LEU A 83 -14.69 16.30 0.02
CA LEU A 83 -14.44 15.22 0.99
C LEU A 83 -15.75 14.56 1.41
N ASN A 84 -16.75 15.33 1.85
CA ASN A 84 -18.05 14.80 2.27
C ASN A 84 -18.73 14.00 1.14
N ALA A 85 -18.69 14.50 -0.11
CA ALA A 85 -19.26 13.79 -1.24
C ALA A 85 -18.52 12.49 -1.58
N THR A 86 -17.20 12.48 -1.40
CA THR A 86 -16.38 11.28 -1.67
C THR A 86 -16.60 10.22 -0.60
N LEU A 87 -16.58 10.58 0.68
CA LEU A 87 -16.84 9.67 1.79
C LEU A 87 -18.29 9.13 1.75
N GLY A 88 -19.28 9.98 1.44
CA GLY A 88 -20.67 9.56 1.32
C GLY A 88 -20.94 8.53 0.21
N ARG A 89 -20.13 8.50 -0.87
CA ARG A 89 -20.22 7.43 -1.90
C ARG A 89 -19.76 6.07 -1.39
N LEU A 90 -19.00 6.05 -0.31
CA LEU A 90 -18.49 4.85 0.35
C LEU A 90 -19.27 4.51 1.63
N ASP A 91 -20.43 5.15 1.83
CA ASP A 91 -21.26 5.02 3.03
C ASP A 91 -20.50 5.37 4.34
N ILE A 92 -19.49 6.24 4.23
CA ILE A 92 -18.72 6.76 5.37
C ILE A 92 -19.30 8.12 5.75
N GLU A 93 -19.93 8.21 6.92
CA GLU A 93 -20.53 9.41 7.43
C GLU A 93 -19.89 9.86 8.75
N GLY A 94 -20.14 11.09 9.20
CA GLY A 94 -19.81 11.56 10.54
C GLY A 94 -18.91 12.80 10.59
N LEU A 95 -18.64 13.49 9.47
CA LEU A 95 -17.88 14.75 9.51
C LEU A 95 -18.72 15.91 10.05
N VAL A 96 -18.14 16.66 11.00
CA VAL A 96 -18.72 17.90 11.53
C VAL A 96 -18.32 19.06 10.62
N ILE A 97 -19.31 19.81 10.12
CA ILE A 97 -19.07 20.95 9.24
C ILE A 97 -19.05 22.24 10.09
N VAL A 98 -17.92 22.91 10.14
CA VAL A 98 -17.72 24.16 10.89
C VAL A 98 -17.50 25.33 9.93
N ARG A 99 -18.39 26.32 9.95
CA ARG A 99 -18.36 27.46 9.00
C ARG A 99 -17.11 28.34 9.13
N SER A 100 -16.58 28.46 10.33
CA SER A 100 -15.36 29.23 10.62
C SER A 100 -14.06 28.43 10.43
N TRP A 101 -14.17 27.16 10.05
CA TRP A 101 -13.04 26.27 9.83
C TRP A 101 -12.70 26.21 8.35
N ARG A 102 -11.41 26.10 8.04
CA ARG A 102 -10.94 25.82 6.68
C ARG A 102 -10.56 24.35 6.58
N THR A 103 -11.07 23.68 5.55
CA THR A 103 -10.69 22.30 5.29
C THR A 103 -9.21 22.24 4.89
N SER A 104 -8.43 21.40 5.57
CA SER A 104 -7.03 21.19 5.23
C SER A 104 -6.87 20.61 3.83
N VAL A 105 -6.00 21.22 3.01
CA VAL A 105 -5.69 20.75 1.64
C VAL A 105 -4.19 20.70 1.45
N LYS A 106 -3.68 19.56 1.02
CA LYS A 106 -2.27 19.37 0.65
C LYS A 106 -2.14 19.28 -0.86
N ARG A 107 -1.65 20.35 -1.49
CA ARG A 107 -1.53 20.44 -2.94
C ARG A 107 -0.12 20.12 -3.40
N ARG A 108 -0.01 19.17 -4.34
CA ARG A 108 1.24 18.78 -4.97
C ARG A 108 1.19 19.10 -6.43
N VAL A 109 2.18 19.87 -6.90
CA VAL A 109 2.32 20.26 -8.31
C VAL A 109 3.34 19.35 -8.96
N LEU A 110 2.91 18.62 -10.00
CA LEU A 110 3.73 17.64 -10.72
C LEU A 110 3.94 18.06 -12.16
N THR A 111 5.17 17.86 -12.65
CA THR A 111 5.51 17.93 -14.07
C THR A 111 6.48 16.80 -14.39
N ASP A 112 6.28 16.11 -15.52
CA ASP A 112 7.12 14.99 -15.97
C ASP A 112 7.31 13.89 -14.89
N GLY A 113 6.25 13.61 -14.09
CA GLY A 113 6.26 12.62 -13.04
C GLY A 113 6.98 13.01 -11.74
N GLN A 114 7.50 14.26 -11.65
CA GLN A 114 8.20 14.78 -10.48
C GLN A 114 7.40 15.84 -9.74
N ILE A 115 7.42 15.82 -8.41
CA ILE A 115 6.85 16.88 -7.57
C ILE A 115 7.81 18.06 -7.61
N VAL A 116 7.34 19.18 -8.15
CA VAL A 116 8.12 20.44 -8.25
C VAL A 116 7.77 21.44 -7.15
N ALA A 117 6.60 21.31 -6.55
CA ALA A 117 6.19 22.11 -5.39
C ALA A 117 5.11 21.38 -4.60
N ARG A 118 5.08 21.63 -3.28
CA ARG A 118 3.96 21.33 -2.38
C ARG A 118 3.61 22.59 -1.62
N TYR A 119 2.31 22.86 -1.46
CA TYR A 119 1.82 23.89 -0.54
C TYR A 119 0.57 23.38 0.18
N ASP A 120 0.46 23.73 1.44
CA ASP A 120 -0.57 23.28 2.32
C ASP A 120 -1.48 24.47 2.68
N GLU A 121 -2.78 24.23 2.69
CA GLU A 121 -3.81 25.15 3.13
C GLU A 121 -4.40 24.57 4.41
N GLU A 122 -4.12 25.20 5.54
CA GLU A 122 -4.52 24.71 6.86
C GLU A 122 -5.09 25.86 7.69
N ASP A 123 -5.90 25.51 8.69
CA ASP A 123 -6.39 26.48 9.69
C ASP A 123 -5.54 26.32 10.97
N GLU A 124 -5.04 27.43 11.48
CA GLU A 124 -4.29 27.46 12.75
C GLU A 124 -5.19 27.81 13.95
N ALA A 125 -6.45 28.12 13.70
CA ALA A 125 -7.37 28.49 14.76
C ALA A 125 -7.74 27.27 15.64
N PRO A 126 -7.92 27.44 16.95
CA PRO A 126 -8.38 26.37 17.81
C PRO A 126 -9.80 25.94 17.42
N LEU A 127 -10.09 24.65 17.58
CA LEU A 127 -11.41 24.10 17.32
C LEU A 127 -12.46 24.80 18.20
N PRO A 128 -13.57 25.31 17.63
CA PRO A 128 -14.64 25.92 18.44
C PRO A 128 -15.23 24.93 19.43
N GLU A 129 -15.47 25.38 20.67
CA GLU A 129 -16.02 24.55 21.75
C GLU A 129 -17.30 23.80 21.38
N ALA A 130 -18.16 24.42 20.56
CA ALA A 130 -19.39 23.78 20.08
C ALA A 130 -19.08 22.57 19.18
N ALA A 131 -18.10 22.69 18.29
CA ALA A 131 -17.65 21.61 17.43
C ALA A 131 -16.94 20.52 18.24
N GLU A 132 -16.12 20.87 19.22
CA GLU A 132 -15.49 19.90 20.13
C GLU A 132 -16.55 19.07 20.89
N ARG A 133 -17.59 19.71 21.41
CA ARG A 133 -18.68 18.99 22.09
C ARG A 133 -19.41 18.04 21.14
N GLU A 134 -19.70 18.49 19.94
CA GLU A 134 -20.36 17.65 18.92
C GLU A 134 -19.50 16.44 18.53
N LEU A 135 -18.19 16.63 18.37
CA LEU A 135 -17.25 15.52 18.14
C LEU A 135 -17.28 14.52 19.30
N ILE A 136 -17.21 15.00 20.56
CA ILE A 136 -17.23 14.14 21.75
C ILE A 136 -18.54 13.35 21.83
N GLU A 137 -19.68 13.98 21.55
CA GLU A 137 -20.98 13.30 21.51
C GLU A 137 -21.03 12.21 20.43
N GLN A 138 -20.53 12.50 19.23
CA GLN A 138 -20.46 11.52 18.14
C GLN A 138 -19.53 10.37 18.48
N ILE A 139 -18.30 10.65 18.98
CA ILE A 139 -17.33 9.64 19.40
C ILE A 139 -17.95 8.70 20.45
N THR A 140 -18.55 9.28 21.51
CA THR A 140 -19.14 8.49 22.61
C THR A 140 -20.26 7.58 22.11
N ARG A 141 -21.10 8.08 21.21
CA ARG A 141 -22.20 7.31 20.63
C ARG A 141 -21.71 6.18 19.74
N LEU A 142 -20.72 6.44 18.87
CA LEU A 142 -20.21 5.49 17.89
C LEU A 142 -19.29 4.43 18.52
N ALA A 143 -18.55 4.79 19.56
CA ALA A 143 -17.67 3.88 20.28
C ALA A 143 -18.40 2.72 20.97
N ALA A 144 -19.69 2.88 21.26
CA ALA A 144 -20.50 1.84 21.93
C ALA A 144 -20.57 0.52 21.13
N ASP A 145 -20.54 0.60 19.80
CA ASP A 145 -20.60 -0.56 18.89
C ASP A 145 -19.27 -0.79 18.14
N ALA A 146 -18.21 -0.03 18.45
CA ALA A 146 -16.92 -0.14 17.79
C ALA A 146 -16.11 -1.32 18.32
N ASP A 147 -15.44 -2.05 17.43
CA ASP A 147 -14.42 -3.03 17.73
C ASP A 147 -13.01 -2.37 17.80
N VAL A 148 -12.81 -1.29 17.03
CA VAL A 148 -11.57 -0.51 17.00
C VAL A 148 -11.84 0.98 16.84
N ILE A 149 -11.08 1.77 17.59
CA ILE A 149 -10.99 3.23 17.43
C ILE A 149 -9.58 3.54 16.91
N ILE A 150 -9.51 4.30 15.82
CA ILE A 150 -8.23 4.74 15.25
C ILE A 150 -8.16 6.27 15.38
N ALA A 151 -7.20 6.76 16.16
CA ALA A 151 -6.95 8.18 16.33
C ALA A 151 -5.84 8.62 15.37
N CYS A 152 -6.17 9.50 14.42
CA CYS A 152 -5.24 10.08 13.44
C CYS A 152 -4.96 11.55 13.83
N ASP A 153 -3.91 11.79 14.63
CA ASP A 153 -3.56 13.08 15.22
C ASP A 153 -2.33 13.68 14.53
N TYR A 154 -2.56 14.40 13.45
CA TYR A 154 -1.51 15.03 12.65
C TYR A 154 -1.27 16.50 13.02
N GLY A 155 -1.82 16.96 14.16
CA GLY A 155 -1.67 18.32 14.64
C GLY A 155 -2.65 19.33 14.05
N GLY A 156 -3.65 18.85 13.26
CA GLY A 156 -4.70 19.70 12.67
C GLY A 156 -5.79 20.17 13.66
N GLY A 157 -5.67 19.78 14.96
CA GLY A 157 -6.48 20.33 16.04
C GLY A 157 -7.80 19.60 16.34
N VAL A 158 -8.11 18.49 15.66
CA VAL A 158 -9.29 17.66 15.95
C VAL A 158 -9.11 16.88 17.25
N CYS A 159 -7.92 16.31 17.48
CA CYS A 159 -7.58 15.57 18.67
C CYS A 159 -7.18 16.49 19.84
N THR A 160 -8.11 17.34 20.29
CA THR A 160 -7.90 18.22 21.45
C THR A 160 -7.62 17.42 22.73
N PRO A 161 -7.09 18.04 23.80
CA PRO A 161 -6.91 17.34 25.08
C PRO A 161 -8.20 16.71 25.62
N ASN A 162 -9.38 17.32 25.37
CA ASN A 162 -10.66 16.76 25.79
C ASN A 162 -11.06 15.57 24.95
N VAL A 163 -10.91 15.65 23.62
CA VAL A 163 -11.15 14.53 22.70
C VAL A 163 -10.24 13.35 23.06
N ARG A 164 -8.93 13.58 23.24
CA ARG A 164 -7.98 12.53 23.66
C ARG A 164 -8.42 11.86 24.97
N ARG A 165 -8.80 12.64 25.99
CA ARG A 165 -9.26 12.09 27.27
C ARG A 165 -10.48 11.18 27.09
N VAL A 166 -11.47 11.57 26.29
CA VAL A 166 -12.64 10.73 26.02
C VAL A 166 -12.25 9.44 25.31
N LEU A 167 -11.34 9.49 24.33
CA LEU A 167 -10.84 8.30 23.65
C LEU A 167 -10.09 7.35 24.60
N CYS A 168 -9.31 7.93 25.55
CA CYS A 168 -8.67 7.13 26.60
C CYS A 168 -9.69 6.43 27.49
N ASP A 169 -10.68 7.16 27.97
CA ASP A 169 -11.71 6.62 28.88
C ASP A 169 -12.48 5.46 28.19
N LEU A 170 -12.85 5.63 26.92
CA LEU A 170 -13.57 4.62 26.14
C LEU A 170 -12.76 3.34 25.88
N SER A 171 -11.43 3.44 25.78
CA SER A 171 -10.56 2.28 25.57
C SER A 171 -10.26 1.48 26.84
N ILE A 172 -10.51 2.06 28.02
CA ILE A 172 -10.25 1.45 29.35
C ILE A 172 -11.53 0.87 29.95
N ASP A 173 -12.69 1.40 29.60
CA ASP A 173 -13.97 1.00 30.20
C ASP A 173 -14.34 -0.46 29.84
N ARG A 174 -14.12 -1.35 30.82
CA ARG A 174 -14.48 -2.77 30.78
C ARG A 174 -15.64 -3.04 31.73
N SER A 175 -16.77 -2.37 31.53
CA SER A 175 -17.95 -2.70 32.33
C SER A 175 -18.38 -4.15 32.10
N GLU A 176 -18.56 -4.91 33.19
CA GLU A 176 -19.00 -6.30 33.15
C GLU A 176 -20.35 -6.43 32.41
N GLY A 177 -20.35 -7.14 31.28
CA GLY A 177 -21.55 -7.46 30.51
C GLY A 177 -21.72 -6.78 29.16
N SER A 178 -20.81 -5.88 28.73
CA SER A 178 -20.76 -5.33 27.38
C SER A 178 -19.79 -6.10 26.47
N ARG A 179 -19.90 -5.96 25.14
CA ARG A 179 -18.80 -6.23 24.21
C ARG A 179 -17.54 -5.59 24.80
N GLY A 180 -16.39 -6.27 24.80
CA GLY A 180 -15.13 -5.74 25.36
C GLY A 180 -14.87 -4.31 24.84
N ALA A 181 -14.13 -3.49 25.62
CA ALA A 181 -13.73 -2.15 25.18
C ALA A 181 -13.05 -2.20 23.80
N PRO A 182 -13.33 -1.23 22.91
CA PRO A 182 -12.68 -1.17 21.60
C PRO A 182 -11.16 -1.03 21.77
N ILE A 183 -10.39 -1.65 20.89
CA ILE A 183 -8.94 -1.42 20.84
C ILE A 183 -8.69 0.02 20.37
N LEU A 184 -7.72 0.70 20.98
CA LEU A 184 -7.28 2.04 20.56
C LEU A 184 -5.96 1.95 19.82
N VAL A 185 -5.98 2.36 18.55
CA VAL A 185 -4.79 2.51 17.71
C VAL A 185 -4.54 3.98 17.45
N VAL A 186 -3.31 4.44 17.64
CA VAL A 186 -2.95 5.86 17.50
C VAL A 186 -1.89 6.01 16.41
N ASP A 187 -2.22 6.82 15.42
CA ASP A 187 -1.32 7.31 14.39
C ASP A 187 -1.17 8.82 14.58
N ALA A 188 -0.06 9.27 15.19
CA ALA A 188 0.08 10.63 15.63
C ALA A 188 1.50 11.15 15.45
N HIS A 189 1.62 12.44 15.07
CA HIS A 189 2.93 13.12 15.02
C HIS A 189 3.57 13.30 16.39
N ASP A 190 2.77 13.44 17.45
CA ASP A 190 3.22 13.47 18.85
C ASP A 190 2.61 12.30 19.62
N VAL A 191 3.22 11.13 19.50
CA VAL A 191 2.77 9.93 20.22
C VAL A 191 2.94 10.03 21.73
N ALA A 192 3.83 10.91 22.24
CA ALA A 192 4.02 11.13 23.66
C ALA A 192 2.77 11.73 24.34
N ALA A 193 2.01 12.54 23.61
CA ALA A 193 0.75 13.12 24.09
C ALA A 193 -0.34 12.07 24.38
N TRP A 194 -0.15 10.83 23.93
CA TRP A 194 -1.08 9.71 24.09
C TRP A 194 -0.64 8.68 25.15
N ARG A 195 0.51 8.91 25.81
CA ARG A 195 1.11 7.98 26.77
C ARG A 195 0.15 7.53 27.87
N ASP A 196 -0.56 8.48 28.46
CA ASP A 196 -1.45 8.21 29.59
C ASP A 196 -2.69 7.40 29.19
N CYS A 197 -3.05 7.39 27.90
CA CYS A 197 -4.13 6.58 27.34
C CYS A 197 -3.81 5.08 27.31
N ARG A 198 -2.53 4.71 27.38
CA ARG A 198 -2.07 3.32 27.21
C ARG A 198 -2.69 2.63 26.01
N PRO A 199 -2.54 3.20 24.81
CA PRO A 199 -3.19 2.66 23.63
C PRO A 199 -2.76 1.22 23.35
N THR A 200 -3.60 0.45 22.67
CA THR A 200 -3.27 -0.92 22.23
C THR A 200 -2.05 -0.88 21.32
N ALA A 201 -2.02 0.06 20.38
CA ALA A 201 -0.89 0.26 19.48
C ALA A 201 -0.68 1.74 19.13
N VAL A 202 0.57 2.12 18.87
CA VAL A 202 0.97 3.38 18.25
C VAL A 202 1.82 3.12 17.02
N LEU A 203 1.69 3.99 15.99
CA LEU A 203 2.32 3.80 14.69
C LEU A 203 3.24 4.98 14.29
N PRO A 204 4.29 5.29 15.04
CA PRO A 204 5.19 6.38 14.70
C PRO A 204 6.08 6.02 13.51
N ASN A 205 6.42 7.02 12.69
CA ASN A 205 7.51 6.89 11.73
C ASN A 205 8.89 7.05 12.42
N TYR A 206 9.96 6.73 11.70
CA TYR A 206 11.32 6.77 12.25
C TYR A 206 11.73 8.17 12.77
N ALA A 207 11.33 9.24 12.10
CA ALA A 207 11.64 10.61 12.53
C ALA A 207 10.88 10.99 13.81
N GLU A 208 9.65 10.53 13.98
CA GLU A 208 8.84 10.72 15.18
C GLU A 208 9.43 9.96 16.37
N VAL A 209 9.90 8.71 16.14
CA VAL A 209 10.60 7.94 17.17
C VAL A 209 11.88 8.63 17.65
N ARG A 210 12.68 9.15 16.73
CA ARG A 210 13.91 9.89 17.10
C ARG A 210 13.59 11.12 17.96
N ARG A 211 12.55 11.87 17.59
CA ARG A 211 12.08 13.01 18.41
C ARG A 211 11.60 12.57 19.78
N LEU A 212 10.82 11.49 19.86
CA LEU A 212 10.33 10.90 21.09
C LEU A 212 11.48 10.52 22.05
N LEU A 213 12.56 9.96 21.51
CA LEU A 213 13.73 9.55 22.30
C LEU A 213 14.71 10.71 22.60
N GLY A 214 14.38 11.94 22.21
CA GLY A 214 15.17 13.14 22.48
C GLY A 214 16.46 13.23 21.65
N GLU A 215 16.54 12.52 20.52
CA GLU A 215 17.69 12.58 19.64
C GLU A 215 17.66 13.82 18.72
N VAL A 216 18.81 14.52 18.64
CA VAL A 216 18.97 15.62 17.69
C VAL A 216 19.08 15.03 16.28
N LEU A 217 18.22 15.44 15.37
CA LEU A 217 18.30 15.08 13.96
C LEU A 217 19.58 15.68 13.35
N GLY A 218 20.62 14.87 13.14
CA GLY A 218 21.81 15.25 12.38
C GLY A 218 21.61 14.98 10.89
N ASP A 219 22.39 15.71 10.02
CA ASP A 219 22.28 15.64 8.54
C ASP A 219 22.70 14.30 7.92
N ARG A 220 23.20 13.35 8.68
CA ARG A 220 23.63 12.03 8.21
C ARG A 220 23.08 10.95 9.12
N ASP A 221 22.16 10.18 8.57
CA ASP A 221 21.61 8.98 9.18
C ASP A 221 22.44 7.78 8.70
N ASP A 222 23.66 7.66 9.23
CA ASP A 222 24.60 6.56 8.90
C ASP A 222 24.37 5.31 9.78
N HIS A 223 23.26 5.29 10.56
CA HIS A 223 22.95 4.20 11.49
C HIS A 223 22.03 3.17 10.85
N ASP A 224 22.31 1.90 11.16
CA ASP A 224 21.34 0.83 10.93
C ASP A 224 20.09 1.10 11.77
N ARG A 225 19.04 1.61 11.13
CA ARG A 225 17.77 2.00 11.74
C ARG A 225 17.15 0.86 12.53
N VAL A 226 17.23 -0.35 12.00
CA VAL A 226 16.68 -1.56 12.63
C VAL A 226 17.46 -1.91 13.89
N ALA A 227 18.78 -1.91 13.85
CA ALA A 227 19.62 -2.15 15.03
C ALA A 227 19.39 -1.08 16.10
N PHE A 228 19.30 0.20 15.70
CA PHE A 228 19.02 1.31 16.60
C PHE A 228 17.68 1.13 17.33
N LEU A 229 16.60 0.83 16.61
CA LEU A 229 15.25 0.65 17.18
C LEU A 229 15.17 -0.62 18.02
N SER A 230 15.79 -1.72 17.59
CA SER A 230 15.77 -2.99 18.32
C SER A 230 16.44 -2.85 19.68
N ALA A 231 17.54 -2.11 19.77
CA ALA A 231 18.23 -1.83 21.03
C ALA A 231 17.43 -0.94 22.00
N ARG A 232 16.40 -0.22 21.51
CA ARG A 232 15.59 0.73 22.24
C ARG A 232 14.14 0.30 22.45
N SER A 233 13.84 -0.99 22.23
CA SER A 233 12.47 -1.53 22.23
C SER A 233 11.71 -1.22 23.54
N GLU A 234 12.34 -1.42 24.69
CA GLU A 234 11.73 -1.14 26.00
C GLU A 234 11.55 0.37 26.24
N ASP A 235 12.51 1.19 25.82
CA ASP A 235 12.43 2.65 25.93
C ASP A 235 11.24 3.21 25.14
N LEU A 236 11.00 2.65 23.93
CA LEU A 236 9.87 3.04 23.08
C LEU A 236 8.53 2.69 23.71
N ILE A 237 8.40 1.49 24.26
CA ILE A 237 7.18 1.04 24.95
C ILE A 237 6.93 1.88 26.19
N GLU A 238 7.96 2.22 26.94
CA GLU A 238 7.83 3.06 28.11
C GLU A 238 7.47 4.51 27.77
N ALA A 239 8.11 5.09 26.74
CA ALA A 239 7.87 6.45 26.31
C ALA A 239 6.46 6.67 25.75
N THR A 240 5.92 5.69 25.05
CA THR A 240 4.59 5.74 24.45
C THR A 240 3.49 5.25 25.37
N GLY A 241 3.80 4.43 26.38
CA GLY A 241 2.82 3.75 27.23
C GLY A 241 2.00 2.68 26.50
N ALA A 242 2.24 2.44 25.22
CA ALA A 242 1.47 1.55 24.36
C ALA A 242 1.78 0.07 24.63
N GLY A 243 0.82 -0.79 24.32
CA GLY A 243 1.04 -2.26 24.32
C GLY A 243 1.93 -2.71 23.16
N LEU A 244 1.81 -2.07 22.00
CA LEU A 244 2.53 -2.30 20.78
C LEU A 244 3.04 -0.98 20.20
N VAL A 245 4.29 -0.95 19.73
CA VAL A 245 4.85 0.18 18.97
C VAL A 245 5.27 -0.34 17.60
N VAL A 246 4.67 0.19 16.53
CA VAL A 246 4.99 -0.21 15.15
C VAL A 246 5.66 0.96 14.46
N THR A 247 6.99 0.93 14.36
CA THR A 247 7.74 1.99 13.69
C THR A 247 7.81 1.74 12.19
N THR A 248 7.35 2.70 11.38
CA THR A 248 7.49 2.64 9.93
C THR A 248 8.86 3.15 9.48
N LEU A 249 9.48 2.46 8.54
CA LEU A 249 10.85 2.67 8.05
C LEU A 249 10.88 2.99 6.55
N ASP A 250 9.84 3.64 6.03
CA ASP A 250 9.68 3.96 4.62
C ASP A 250 9.86 2.71 3.72
N GLY A 251 10.80 2.76 2.77
CA GLY A 251 11.10 1.64 1.87
C GLY A 251 11.74 0.40 2.52
N GLU A 252 12.02 0.43 3.83
CA GLU A 252 12.60 -0.71 4.55
C GLU A 252 11.57 -1.58 5.28
N GLY A 253 10.29 -1.17 5.29
CA GLY A 253 9.20 -1.88 5.95
C GLY A 253 8.87 -1.33 7.34
N THR A 254 8.55 -2.20 8.30
CA THR A 254 8.20 -1.78 9.66
C THR A 254 8.88 -2.65 10.71
N LEU A 255 8.96 -2.13 11.93
CA LEU A 255 9.45 -2.86 13.09
C LEU A 255 8.43 -2.77 14.22
N LEU A 256 7.85 -3.91 14.60
CA LEU A 256 6.88 -4.01 15.69
C LEU A 256 7.60 -4.39 16.99
N HIS A 257 7.43 -3.56 18.00
CA HIS A 257 7.96 -3.74 19.35
C HIS A 257 6.85 -4.16 20.31
N ARG A 258 7.16 -5.13 21.15
CA ARG A 258 6.29 -5.66 22.20
C ARG A 258 7.10 -6.00 23.44
N ARG A 259 6.60 -5.65 24.60
CA ARG A 259 7.32 -5.85 25.88
C ARG A 259 7.78 -7.30 26.07
N GLY A 260 9.07 -7.48 26.32
CA GLY A 260 9.69 -8.78 26.59
C GLY A 260 9.71 -9.74 25.38
N LYS A 261 9.57 -9.22 24.15
CA LYS A 261 9.70 -9.98 22.91
C LYS A 261 10.74 -9.34 22.00
N GLU A 262 11.41 -10.17 21.19
CA GLU A 262 12.22 -9.66 20.08
C GLU A 262 11.34 -8.92 19.08
N PRO A 263 11.79 -7.78 18.55
CA PRO A 263 11.06 -7.03 17.57
C PRO A 263 10.75 -7.84 16.30
N HIS A 264 9.52 -7.79 15.82
CA HIS A 264 9.14 -8.42 14.56
C HIS A 264 9.32 -7.44 13.41
N ARG A 265 10.06 -7.85 12.37
CA ARG A 265 10.34 -7.04 11.19
C ARG A 265 9.47 -7.47 10.01
N THR A 266 8.84 -6.50 9.34
CA THR A 266 8.27 -6.67 8.01
C THR A 266 9.17 -6.02 6.95
N TYR A 267 9.00 -6.38 5.68
CA TYR A 267 9.82 -5.86 4.59
C TYR A 267 8.93 -5.21 3.53
N ALA A 268 9.26 -3.97 3.17
CA ALA A 268 8.55 -3.27 2.10
C ALA A 268 9.03 -3.72 0.73
N THR A 269 8.14 -3.63 -0.26
CA THR A 269 8.54 -3.70 -1.66
C THR A 269 9.10 -2.34 -2.07
N PRO A 270 10.33 -2.26 -2.61
CA PRO A 270 10.89 -0.98 -3.06
C PRO A 270 10.00 -0.29 -4.08
N ALA A 271 9.71 0.99 -3.85
CA ALA A 271 8.92 1.83 -4.73
C ALA A 271 9.50 3.27 -4.75
N PRO A 272 9.27 4.06 -5.82
CA PRO A 272 9.65 5.47 -5.84
C PRO A 272 8.94 6.25 -4.72
N ASP A 273 9.63 7.22 -4.12
CA ASP A 273 9.09 8.05 -3.01
C ASP A 273 7.78 8.76 -3.36
N THR A 274 7.59 9.11 -4.64
CA THR A 274 6.36 9.74 -5.14
C THR A 274 5.13 8.83 -5.08
N MET A 275 5.32 7.51 -4.96
CA MET A 275 4.26 6.52 -4.88
C MET A 275 3.98 6.04 -3.45
N SER A 276 4.78 6.46 -2.46
CA SER A 276 4.63 6.03 -1.07
C SER A 276 3.57 6.82 -0.27
N ILE A 277 2.99 7.87 -0.89
CA ILE A 277 2.03 8.75 -0.21
C ILE A 277 0.73 7.98 0.07
N GLY A 278 0.29 7.99 1.35
CA GLY A 278 -0.89 7.25 1.83
C GLY A 278 -0.63 5.78 2.17
N ALA A 279 0.60 5.26 1.97
CA ALA A 279 0.95 3.90 2.36
C ALA A 279 0.90 3.69 3.88
N GLY A 280 1.25 4.71 4.67
CA GLY A 280 1.12 4.73 6.12
C GLY A 280 -0.34 4.56 6.56
N ASP A 281 -1.25 5.36 5.98
CA ASP A 281 -2.69 5.28 6.27
C ASP A 281 -3.26 3.90 5.91
N THR A 282 -2.82 3.33 4.78
CA THR A 282 -3.21 1.97 4.36
C THR A 282 -2.67 0.90 5.31
N PHE A 283 -1.41 1.04 5.76
CA PHE A 283 -0.83 0.17 6.78
C PHE A 283 -1.64 0.26 8.07
N THR A 284 -1.90 1.49 8.58
CA THR A 284 -2.67 1.76 9.79
C THR A 284 -4.06 1.12 9.71
N ALA A 285 -4.75 1.28 8.58
CA ALA A 285 -6.07 0.68 8.36
C ALA A 285 -6.04 -0.85 8.42
N ALA A 286 -5.18 -1.50 7.64
CA ALA A 286 -5.12 -2.96 7.55
C ALA A 286 -4.60 -3.60 8.84
N PHE A 287 -3.59 -3.00 9.48
CA PHE A 287 -3.06 -3.44 10.79
C PHE A 287 -4.13 -3.38 11.87
N SER A 288 -4.82 -2.25 11.99
CA SER A 288 -5.87 -2.04 13.00
C SER A 288 -7.02 -3.03 12.81
N LEU A 289 -7.42 -3.24 11.55
CA LEU A 289 -8.49 -4.16 11.20
C LEU A 289 -8.12 -5.61 11.49
N ALA A 290 -6.88 -6.01 11.22
CA ALA A 290 -6.37 -7.34 11.53
C ALA A 290 -6.33 -7.59 13.05
N LEU A 291 -5.89 -6.62 13.85
CA LEU A 291 -5.94 -6.71 15.32
C LEU A 291 -7.38 -6.86 15.82
N ALA A 292 -8.31 -6.04 15.34
CA ALA A 292 -9.72 -6.10 15.72
C ALA A 292 -10.38 -7.43 15.31
N ALA A 293 -9.94 -8.00 14.18
CA ALA A 293 -10.36 -9.35 13.74
C ALA A 293 -9.70 -10.49 14.54
N GLY A 294 -8.83 -10.19 15.51
CA GLY A 294 -8.19 -11.14 16.42
C GLY A 294 -6.90 -11.78 15.90
N ALA A 295 -6.22 -11.13 14.97
CA ALA A 295 -4.88 -11.55 14.55
C ALA A 295 -3.86 -11.31 15.66
N GLU A 296 -2.84 -12.18 15.73
CA GLU A 296 -1.65 -11.91 16.54
C GLU A 296 -0.92 -10.66 15.99
N PRO A 297 -0.28 -9.85 16.88
CA PRO A 297 0.32 -8.56 16.48
C PRO A 297 1.33 -8.66 15.33
N GLU A 298 2.17 -9.68 15.33
CA GLU A 298 3.16 -9.93 14.28
C GLU A 298 2.47 -10.17 12.93
N ARG A 299 1.36 -10.94 12.97
CA ARG A 299 0.57 -11.21 11.77
C ARG A 299 -0.20 -9.99 11.28
N ALA A 300 -0.70 -9.17 12.21
CA ALA A 300 -1.34 -7.91 11.86
C ALA A 300 -0.34 -6.96 11.15
N ALA A 301 0.93 -6.92 11.61
CA ALA A 301 1.98 -6.15 10.96
C ALA A 301 2.28 -6.67 9.54
N ASP A 302 2.34 -8.00 9.32
CA ASP A 302 2.51 -8.59 7.99
C ASP A 302 1.34 -8.23 7.05
N ILE A 303 0.11 -8.25 7.55
CA ILE A 303 -1.09 -7.87 6.80
C ILE A 303 -1.06 -6.38 6.45
N GLY A 304 -0.71 -5.51 7.41
CA GLY A 304 -0.52 -4.08 7.20
C GLY A 304 0.52 -3.78 6.11
N GLN A 305 1.68 -4.47 6.19
CA GLN A 305 2.75 -4.33 5.20
C GLN A 305 2.33 -4.81 3.80
N ALA A 306 1.60 -5.91 3.71
CA ALA A 306 1.08 -6.39 2.44
C ALA A 306 0.13 -5.38 1.79
N ALA A 307 -0.80 -4.79 2.57
CA ALA A 307 -1.71 -3.77 2.09
C ALA A 307 -0.97 -2.51 1.62
N ALA A 308 0.01 -2.02 2.40
CA ALA A 308 0.86 -0.90 2.01
C ALA A 308 1.63 -1.19 0.71
N SER A 309 2.14 -2.42 0.52
CA SER A 309 2.84 -2.84 -0.70
C SER A 309 1.96 -2.86 -1.95
N VAL A 310 0.64 -3.01 -1.80
CA VAL A 310 -0.32 -2.89 -2.91
C VAL A 310 -0.40 -1.44 -3.39
N VAL A 311 -0.56 -0.49 -2.47
CA VAL A 311 -0.83 0.92 -2.84
C VAL A 311 0.41 1.66 -3.33
N VAL A 312 1.62 1.32 -2.87
CA VAL A 312 2.87 1.95 -3.36
C VAL A 312 3.18 1.66 -4.83
N ARG A 313 2.45 0.75 -5.47
CA ARG A 313 2.53 0.48 -6.92
C ARG A 313 1.54 1.32 -7.74
N ARG A 314 0.68 2.10 -7.08
CA ARG A 314 -0.36 2.92 -7.70
C ARG A 314 0.00 4.41 -7.61
N GLN A 315 -0.38 5.18 -8.62
CA GLN A 315 -0.15 6.62 -8.59
C GLN A 315 -1.19 7.33 -7.73
N GLY A 316 -0.76 8.31 -6.93
CA GLY A 316 -1.63 9.09 -6.07
C GLY A 316 -1.97 8.37 -4.76
N THR A 317 -2.97 8.88 -4.04
CA THR A 317 -3.48 8.27 -2.80
C THR A 317 -4.46 7.17 -3.16
N ALA A 318 -4.02 5.91 -3.14
CA ALA A 318 -4.82 4.74 -3.52
C ALA A 318 -5.30 3.96 -2.29
N ALA A 319 -6.43 3.25 -2.43
CA ALA A 319 -6.90 2.31 -1.42
C ALA A 319 -6.58 0.87 -1.79
N CYS A 320 -6.32 0.04 -0.77
CA CYS A 320 -6.16 -1.40 -0.91
C CYS A 320 -7.51 -2.09 -0.76
N SER A 321 -7.99 -2.76 -1.80
CA SER A 321 -9.22 -3.55 -1.69
C SER A 321 -8.95 -4.87 -0.94
N HIS A 322 -10.03 -5.47 -0.41
CA HIS A 322 -9.95 -6.79 0.21
C HIS A 322 -9.38 -7.86 -0.74
N GLU A 323 -9.76 -7.80 -2.02
CA GLU A 323 -9.26 -8.72 -3.04
C GLU A 323 -7.78 -8.51 -3.34
N ASP A 324 -7.32 -7.25 -3.46
CA ASP A 324 -5.91 -6.93 -3.64
C ASP A 324 -5.06 -7.45 -2.49
N LEU A 325 -5.55 -7.28 -1.26
CA LEU A 325 -4.87 -7.77 -0.06
C LEU A 325 -4.80 -9.31 -0.03
N LEU A 326 -5.90 -9.99 -0.37
CA LEU A 326 -5.92 -11.45 -0.51
C LEU A 326 -4.87 -11.92 -1.51
N GLN A 327 -4.75 -11.23 -2.64
CA GLN A 327 -3.76 -11.54 -3.66
C GLN A 327 -2.33 -11.31 -3.16
N ALA A 328 -2.09 -10.16 -2.49
CA ALA A 328 -0.77 -9.81 -1.96
C ALA A 328 -0.27 -10.79 -0.86
N LEU A 329 -1.21 -11.35 -0.07
CA LEU A 329 -0.90 -12.31 0.98
C LEU A 329 -0.80 -13.76 0.49
N ARG A 330 -1.05 -14.00 -0.79
CA ARG A 330 -0.83 -15.28 -1.48
C ARG A 330 0.33 -15.16 -2.48
N PRO A 331 1.56 -14.88 -2.03
CA PRO A 331 2.68 -14.61 -2.94
C PRO A 331 3.07 -15.81 -3.81
N ASP A 332 2.66 -17.03 -3.43
CA ASP A 332 3.12 -18.27 -4.05
C ASP A 332 2.11 -18.89 -5.02
N THR A 333 1.04 -18.20 -5.39
CA THR A 333 0.01 -18.78 -6.25
C THR A 333 -0.08 -18.07 -7.58
N ALA A 334 0.16 -18.82 -8.66
CA ALA A 334 -0.23 -18.39 -9.98
C ALA A 334 -1.75 -18.20 -10.04
N LEU A 335 -2.20 -17.13 -10.69
CA LEU A 335 -3.61 -16.86 -10.88
C LEU A 335 -4.18 -17.84 -11.91
N PRO A 336 -5.34 -18.45 -11.66
CA PRO A 336 -6.09 -19.13 -12.70
C PRO A 336 -6.43 -18.16 -13.83
N PRO A 337 -6.53 -18.63 -15.09
CA PRO A 337 -6.76 -17.76 -16.24
C PRO A 337 -7.97 -16.82 -16.10
N GLU A 338 -9.09 -17.32 -15.55
CA GLU A 338 -10.32 -16.53 -15.39
C GLU A 338 -10.12 -15.37 -14.40
N ARG A 339 -9.38 -15.64 -13.34
CA ARG A 339 -9.08 -14.61 -12.31
C ARG A 339 -8.08 -13.59 -12.82
N LEU A 340 -7.08 -14.03 -13.58
CA LEU A 340 -6.15 -13.13 -14.28
C LEU A 340 -6.92 -12.20 -15.23
N ALA A 341 -7.87 -12.73 -16.02
CA ALA A 341 -8.68 -11.92 -16.92
C ALA A 341 -9.43 -10.81 -16.19
N ALA A 342 -10.08 -11.12 -15.06
CA ALA A 342 -10.80 -10.12 -14.25
C ALA A 342 -9.87 -9.01 -13.70
N CYS A 343 -8.65 -9.38 -13.25
CA CYS A 343 -7.65 -8.40 -12.83
C CYS A 343 -7.22 -7.48 -13.97
N LEU A 344 -6.95 -8.05 -15.15
CA LEU A 344 -6.52 -7.29 -16.33
C LEU A 344 -7.62 -6.40 -16.92
N GLU A 345 -8.89 -6.77 -16.80
CA GLU A 345 -10.00 -5.88 -17.21
C GLU A 345 -10.06 -4.64 -16.34
N ARG A 346 -9.82 -4.77 -15.03
CA ARG A 346 -9.72 -3.63 -14.10
C ARG A 346 -8.53 -2.75 -14.47
N ASP A 347 -7.34 -3.34 -14.68
CA ASP A 347 -6.15 -2.58 -15.05
C ASP A 347 -6.35 -1.79 -16.36
N ARG A 348 -7.04 -2.37 -17.35
CA ARG A 348 -7.42 -1.67 -18.60
C ARG A 348 -8.40 -0.54 -18.37
N ALA A 349 -9.37 -0.71 -17.47
CA ALA A 349 -10.30 0.35 -17.12
C ALA A 349 -9.59 1.55 -16.47
N GLU A 350 -8.46 1.32 -15.80
CA GLU A 350 -7.56 2.34 -15.25
C GLU A 350 -6.56 2.90 -16.28
N GLY A 351 -6.63 2.43 -17.54
CA GLY A 351 -5.74 2.88 -18.64
C GLY A 351 -4.34 2.31 -18.58
N ARG A 352 -4.10 1.24 -17.80
CA ARG A 352 -2.78 0.63 -17.66
C ARG A 352 -2.39 -0.20 -18.87
N ARG A 353 -1.13 -0.08 -19.25
CA ARG A 353 -0.52 -0.82 -20.35
C ARG A 353 -0.03 -2.19 -19.88
N ILE A 354 -0.51 -3.27 -20.52
CA ILE A 354 -0.23 -4.64 -20.14
C ILE A 354 0.90 -5.22 -20.97
N VAL A 355 1.94 -5.68 -20.29
CA VAL A 355 3.06 -6.43 -20.87
C VAL A 355 2.92 -7.90 -20.51
N PHE A 356 3.11 -8.79 -21.48
CA PHE A 356 3.06 -10.23 -21.29
C PHE A 356 4.34 -10.91 -21.75
N THR A 357 4.84 -11.83 -20.95
CA THR A 357 5.93 -12.73 -21.34
C THR A 357 5.64 -14.15 -20.86
N ASN A 358 6.24 -15.16 -21.51
CA ASN A 358 6.11 -16.54 -21.07
C ASN A 358 7.42 -17.30 -21.17
N GLY A 359 7.55 -18.36 -20.36
CA GLY A 359 8.73 -19.22 -20.38
C GLY A 359 8.71 -20.33 -19.34
N CYS A 360 9.69 -21.22 -19.45
CA CYS A 360 9.85 -22.32 -18.49
C CYS A 360 10.39 -21.86 -17.13
N PHE A 361 11.29 -20.87 -17.09
CA PHE A 361 11.95 -20.35 -15.89
C PHE A 361 12.49 -21.45 -14.95
N ASP A 362 12.96 -22.54 -15.53
CA ASP A 362 13.32 -23.76 -14.81
C ASP A 362 14.49 -23.58 -13.83
N VAL A 363 15.55 -22.88 -14.25
CA VAL A 363 16.61 -22.39 -13.37
C VAL A 363 16.76 -20.91 -13.62
N LEU A 364 16.30 -20.10 -12.66
CA LEU A 364 16.42 -18.65 -12.75
C LEU A 364 17.88 -18.21 -12.65
N HIS A 365 18.23 -17.25 -13.50
CA HIS A 365 19.54 -16.61 -13.51
C HIS A 365 19.41 -15.13 -13.87
N ARG A 366 20.49 -14.36 -13.66
CA ARG A 366 20.52 -12.92 -13.90
C ARG A 366 19.97 -12.50 -15.28
N GLY A 367 20.14 -13.33 -16.30
CA GLY A 367 19.60 -13.06 -17.64
C GLY A 367 18.06 -13.02 -17.66
N HIS A 368 17.39 -13.91 -16.92
CA HIS A 368 15.94 -13.87 -16.76
C HIS A 368 15.49 -12.61 -16.00
N VAL A 369 16.18 -12.29 -14.89
CA VAL A 369 15.83 -11.10 -14.08
C VAL A 369 15.96 -9.83 -14.93
N ALA A 370 17.08 -9.65 -15.64
CA ALA A 370 17.29 -8.49 -16.50
C ALA A 370 16.22 -8.37 -17.61
N CYS A 371 15.84 -9.50 -18.22
CA CYS A 371 14.79 -9.52 -19.23
C CYS A 371 13.42 -9.14 -18.65
N LEU A 372 13.07 -9.63 -17.45
CA LEU A 372 11.81 -9.28 -16.77
C LEU A 372 11.79 -7.82 -16.34
N GLU A 373 12.88 -7.28 -15.82
CA GLU A 373 13.01 -5.86 -15.49
C GLU A 373 12.88 -4.96 -16.73
N GLU A 374 13.47 -5.38 -17.87
CA GLU A 374 13.35 -4.62 -19.11
C GLU A 374 11.92 -4.73 -19.67
N ALA A 375 11.29 -5.91 -19.59
CA ALA A 375 9.89 -6.09 -19.96
C ALA A 375 8.96 -5.19 -19.16
N ALA A 376 9.12 -5.14 -17.83
CA ALA A 376 8.32 -4.30 -16.95
C ALA A 376 8.37 -2.80 -17.31
N ARG A 377 9.48 -2.30 -17.88
CA ARG A 377 9.60 -0.91 -18.33
C ARG A 377 8.82 -0.58 -19.60
N LEU A 378 8.25 -1.57 -20.27
CA LEU A 378 7.48 -1.38 -21.52
C LEU A 378 5.99 -1.12 -21.26
N GLY A 379 5.54 -1.21 -20.02
CA GLY A 379 4.16 -0.94 -19.61
C GLY A 379 4.02 -0.77 -18.10
N ASP A 380 2.77 -0.82 -17.63
CA ASP A 380 2.41 -0.57 -16.24
C ASP A 380 2.17 -1.87 -15.45
N VAL A 381 1.92 -2.98 -16.16
CA VAL A 381 1.59 -4.30 -15.59
C VAL A 381 2.35 -5.38 -16.35
N LEU A 382 3.20 -6.14 -15.65
CA LEU A 382 3.90 -7.30 -16.22
C LEU A 382 3.23 -8.62 -15.81
N VAL A 383 2.73 -9.33 -16.80
CA VAL A 383 2.19 -10.70 -16.67
C VAL A 383 3.23 -11.72 -17.11
N VAL A 384 3.56 -12.67 -16.23
CA VAL A 384 4.48 -13.77 -16.53
C VAL A 384 3.70 -15.09 -16.57
N ALA A 385 3.67 -15.73 -17.72
CA ALA A 385 3.11 -17.07 -17.89
C ALA A 385 4.20 -18.15 -17.80
N VAL A 386 4.03 -19.07 -16.87
CA VAL A 386 5.00 -20.14 -16.58
C VAL A 386 4.49 -21.45 -17.17
N ASN A 387 5.34 -22.15 -17.95
CA ASN A 387 5.00 -23.49 -18.41
C ASN A 387 4.90 -24.44 -17.20
N GLY A 388 3.83 -25.21 -17.11
CA GLY A 388 3.68 -26.30 -16.15
C GLY A 388 4.76 -27.38 -16.30
N ASP A 389 4.90 -28.28 -15.34
CA ASP A 389 5.98 -29.28 -15.33
C ASP A 389 5.92 -30.19 -16.54
N ASP A 390 4.73 -30.64 -16.93
CA ASP A 390 4.52 -31.47 -18.11
C ASP A 390 4.89 -30.73 -19.41
N GLY A 391 4.56 -29.45 -19.52
CA GLY A 391 4.91 -28.58 -20.63
C GLY A 391 6.44 -28.44 -20.76
N VAL A 392 7.14 -28.23 -19.63
CA VAL A 392 8.61 -28.16 -19.61
C VAL A 392 9.24 -29.50 -20.00
N ALA A 393 8.70 -30.63 -19.52
CA ALA A 393 9.19 -31.95 -19.86
C ALA A 393 9.06 -32.24 -21.39
N ARG A 394 7.95 -31.83 -22.00
CA ARG A 394 7.77 -31.94 -23.47
C ARG A 394 8.76 -31.05 -24.24
N LEU A 395 9.02 -29.83 -23.77
CA LEU A 395 9.89 -28.86 -24.45
C LEU A 395 11.39 -29.13 -24.28
N LYS A 396 11.82 -29.63 -23.10
CA LYS A 396 13.24 -29.74 -22.73
C LYS A 396 13.72 -31.14 -22.40
N GLY A 397 12.83 -32.13 -22.50
CA GLY A 397 13.13 -33.54 -22.21
C GLY A 397 12.66 -34.00 -20.83
N PRO A 398 12.59 -35.36 -20.63
CA PRO A 398 11.93 -35.96 -19.46
C PRO A 398 12.67 -35.74 -18.13
N GLU A 399 13.94 -35.29 -18.16
CA GLU A 399 14.70 -34.93 -16.93
C GLU A 399 14.48 -33.47 -16.50
N ARG A 400 13.53 -32.78 -17.11
CA ARG A 400 13.18 -31.38 -16.84
C ARG A 400 11.70 -31.27 -16.50
N PRO A 401 11.28 -30.32 -15.66
CA PRO A 401 12.11 -29.26 -15.06
C PRO A 401 12.97 -29.76 -13.89
N ILE A 402 14.01 -29.00 -13.51
CA ILE A 402 14.80 -29.21 -12.29
C ILE A 402 14.02 -28.74 -11.06
N ASN A 403 13.42 -27.53 -11.16
CA ASN A 403 12.58 -26.97 -10.12
C ASN A 403 11.10 -27.16 -10.50
N ARG A 404 10.30 -27.63 -9.54
CA ARG A 404 8.86 -27.81 -9.74
C ARG A 404 8.16 -26.48 -10.04
N CYS A 405 7.01 -26.55 -10.69
CA CYS A 405 6.24 -25.36 -11.07
C CYS A 405 5.97 -24.43 -9.88
N GLU A 406 5.59 -24.98 -8.74
CA GLU A 406 5.36 -24.22 -7.50
C GLU A 406 6.59 -23.42 -7.06
N ASP A 407 7.79 -24.04 -7.08
CA ASP A 407 9.04 -23.35 -6.70
C ASP A 407 9.40 -22.25 -7.71
N ARG A 408 9.18 -22.50 -9.02
CA ARG A 408 9.44 -21.53 -10.10
C ARG A 408 8.53 -20.31 -9.96
N VAL A 409 7.25 -20.55 -9.66
CA VAL A 409 6.25 -19.51 -9.40
C VAL A 409 6.64 -18.69 -8.18
N ALA A 410 6.98 -19.35 -7.05
CA ALA A 410 7.39 -18.68 -5.81
C ALA A 410 8.60 -17.74 -6.01
N VAL A 411 9.63 -18.20 -6.75
CA VAL A 411 10.81 -17.37 -7.02
C VAL A 411 10.49 -16.19 -7.95
N LEU A 412 9.62 -16.37 -8.95
CA LEU A 412 9.17 -15.28 -9.84
C LEU A 412 8.30 -14.28 -9.09
N ALA A 413 7.43 -14.73 -8.18
CA ALA A 413 6.59 -13.88 -7.34
C ALA A 413 7.39 -12.97 -6.41
N ALA A 414 8.59 -13.40 -6.02
CA ALA A 414 9.51 -12.59 -5.21
C ALA A 414 10.21 -11.46 -6.01
N LEU A 415 10.07 -11.43 -7.35
CA LEU A 415 10.64 -10.37 -8.18
C LEU A 415 9.70 -9.16 -8.22
N GLY A 416 10.13 -8.04 -7.66
CA GLY A 416 9.34 -6.81 -7.59
C GLY A 416 8.90 -6.21 -8.94
N CYS A 417 9.40 -6.71 -10.07
CA CYS A 417 8.99 -6.29 -11.40
C CYS A 417 7.86 -7.15 -12.00
N VAL A 418 7.39 -8.20 -11.30
CA VAL A 418 6.32 -9.10 -11.77
C VAL A 418 5.03 -8.78 -11.03
N ASP A 419 3.97 -8.43 -11.76
CA ASP A 419 2.67 -8.08 -11.16
C ASP A 419 1.74 -9.30 -11.09
N TYR A 420 1.67 -10.09 -12.14
CA TYR A 420 0.85 -11.29 -12.20
C TYR A 420 1.61 -12.49 -12.74
N ILE A 421 1.34 -13.65 -12.15
CA ILE A 421 1.85 -14.93 -12.65
C ILE A 421 0.66 -15.82 -12.97
N THR A 422 0.75 -16.56 -14.06
CA THR A 422 -0.18 -17.63 -14.41
C THR A 422 0.58 -18.84 -14.89
N VAL A 423 -0.01 -20.03 -14.81
CA VAL A 423 0.56 -21.29 -15.31
C VAL A 423 -0.28 -21.79 -16.48
N PHE A 424 0.40 -22.36 -17.47
CA PHE A 424 -0.24 -23.00 -18.61
C PHE A 424 0.49 -24.29 -18.99
N ASP A 425 -0.25 -25.28 -19.47
CA ASP A 425 0.27 -26.59 -19.81
C ASP A 425 0.29 -26.84 -21.32
N GLU A 426 -0.26 -25.94 -22.12
CA GLU A 426 -0.27 -26.01 -23.57
C GLU A 426 1.13 -25.77 -24.15
N ASP A 427 1.37 -26.28 -25.35
CA ASP A 427 2.65 -26.12 -26.06
C ASP A 427 2.88 -24.68 -26.54
N SER A 428 1.82 -23.89 -26.69
CA SER A 428 1.83 -22.48 -27.08
C SER A 428 0.94 -21.67 -26.14
N PRO A 429 1.31 -20.42 -25.79
CA PRO A 429 0.49 -19.54 -24.95
C PRO A 429 -0.69 -18.90 -25.71
N THR A 430 -1.11 -19.47 -26.84
CA THR A 430 -2.12 -18.88 -27.74
C THR A 430 -3.43 -18.53 -27.02
N GLU A 431 -3.98 -19.44 -26.22
CA GLU A 431 -5.23 -19.19 -25.50
C GLU A 431 -5.05 -18.12 -24.40
N LEU A 432 -3.91 -18.13 -23.71
CA LEU A 432 -3.58 -17.07 -22.77
C LEU A 432 -3.42 -15.69 -23.45
N LEU A 433 -2.83 -15.63 -24.63
CA LEU A 433 -2.71 -14.39 -25.40
C LEU A 433 -4.09 -13.83 -25.79
N ARG A 434 -5.05 -14.70 -26.17
CA ARG A 434 -6.43 -14.29 -26.44
C ARG A 434 -7.12 -13.74 -25.22
N LEU A 435 -6.86 -14.30 -24.06
CA LEU A 435 -7.42 -13.89 -22.78
C LEU A 435 -6.74 -12.62 -22.28
N VAL A 436 -5.41 -12.56 -22.28
CA VAL A 436 -4.61 -11.45 -21.75
C VAL A 436 -4.67 -10.24 -22.67
N ARG A 437 -4.77 -10.39 -24.00
CA ARG A 437 -4.74 -9.30 -24.99
C ARG A 437 -3.68 -8.24 -24.67
N PRO A 438 -2.39 -8.62 -24.60
CA PRO A 438 -1.36 -7.70 -24.14
C PRO A 438 -1.15 -6.57 -25.14
N ASP A 439 -0.84 -5.38 -24.61
CA ASP A 439 -0.35 -4.25 -25.41
C ASP A 439 1.06 -4.51 -25.95
N VAL A 440 1.86 -5.25 -25.15
CA VAL A 440 3.22 -5.65 -25.52
C VAL A 440 3.45 -7.12 -25.18
N TYR A 441 3.81 -7.92 -26.19
CA TYR A 441 4.30 -9.28 -25.99
C TYR A 441 5.82 -9.32 -26.06
N VAL A 442 6.44 -9.81 -25.00
CA VAL A 442 7.91 -9.82 -24.87
C VAL A 442 8.46 -11.24 -24.96
N LYS A 443 9.50 -11.42 -25.75
CA LYS A 443 10.36 -12.63 -25.74
C LYS A 443 11.81 -12.25 -25.53
N GLY A 444 12.48 -13.00 -24.67
CA GLY A 444 13.94 -12.91 -24.51
C GLY A 444 14.67 -13.85 -25.47
N GLY A 445 15.69 -13.36 -26.15
CA GLY A 445 16.53 -14.18 -27.04
C GLY A 445 16.82 -13.55 -28.39
N ASP A 446 17.58 -14.27 -29.22
CA ASP A 446 17.96 -13.85 -30.59
C ASP A 446 16.90 -14.30 -31.64
N TYR A 447 15.63 -13.98 -31.38
CA TYR A 447 14.54 -14.25 -32.30
C TYR A 447 14.28 -13.05 -33.21
N HIS A 448 13.86 -13.31 -34.46
CA HIS A 448 13.27 -12.27 -35.27
C HIS A 448 11.76 -12.21 -34.95
N PRO A 449 11.18 -11.02 -34.71
CA PRO A 449 9.78 -10.90 -34.27
C PRO A 449 8.79 -11.62 -35.19
N ASP A 450 9.05 -11.60 -36.50
CA ASP A 450 8.17 -12.21 -37.52
C ASP A 450 8.29 -13.76 -37.65
N LEU A 451 9.25 -14.36 -36.94
CA LEU A 451 9.43 -15.81 -36.90
C LEU A 451 8.75 -16.45 -35.67
N LEU A 452 8.15 -15.65 -34.80
CA LEU A 452 7.40 -16.16 -33.66
C LEU A 452 6.00 -16.56 -34.08
N PRO A 453 5.57 -17.79 -33.80
CA PRO A 453 4.23 -18.27 -34.17
C PRO A 453 3.11 -17.41 -33.60
N GLU A 454 3.33 -16.79 -32.42
CA GLU A 454 2.36 -15.97 -31.71
C GLU A 454 2.30 -14.53 -32.23
N ALA A 455 3.26 -14.07 -33.06
CA ALA A 455 3.39 -12.66 -33.44
C ALA A 455 2.18 -12.16 -34.27
N GLU A 456 1.62 -13.00 -35.16
CA GLU A 456 0.44 -12.62 -35.93
C GLU A 456 -0.78 -12.43 -35.05
N LEU A 457 -1.02 -13.37 -34.12
CA LEU A 457 -2.11 -13.28 -33.16
C LEU A 457 -2.01 -12.01 -32.29
N VAL A 458 -0.83 -11.70 -31.77
CA VAL A 458 -0.63 -10.51 -30.95
C VAL A 458 -0.97 -9.23 -31.71
N ARG A 459 -0.57 -9.14 -32.99
CA ARG A 459 -0.90 -8.00 -33.87
C ARG A 459 -2.41 -7.94 -34.18
N GLU A 460 -3.06 -9.09 -34.42
CA GLU A 460 -4.52 -9.14 -34.59
C GLU A 460 -5.28 -8.65 -33.36
N LEU A 461 -4.73 -8.90 -32.17
CA LEU A 461 -5.28 -8.44 -30.88
C LEU A 461 -4.96 -6.96 -30.59
N GLY A 462 -4.21 -6.26 -31.45
CA GLY A 462 -3.83 -4.85 -31.33
C GLY A 462 -2.54 -4.60 -30.55
N GLY A 463 -1.82 -5.67 -30.15
CA GLY A 463 -0.56 -5.57 -29.41
C GLY A 463 0.68 -5.49 -30.31
N GLU A 464 1.81 -5.15 -29.73
CA GLU A 464 3.12 -5.18 -30.38
C GLU A 464 4.02 -6.31 -29.83
N VAL A 465 4.92 -6.82 -30.65
CA VAL A 465 5.90 -7.84 -30.26
C VAL A 465 7.27 -7.19 -30.10
N ARG A 466 7.90 -7.42 -28.94
CA ARG A 466 9.24 -6.93 -28.61
C ARG A 466 10.18 -8.10 -28.30
N ILE A 467 11.34 -8.11 -28.92
CA ILE A 467 12.42 -9.04 -28.60
C ILE A 467 13.43 -8.29 -27.75
N LEU A 468 13.66 -8.81 -26.52
CA LEU A 468 14.66 -8.25 -25.64
C LEU A 468 15.98 -9.00 -25.80
N GLY A 469 17.08 -8.24 -25.79
CA GLY A 469 18.41 -8.76 -26.05
C GLY A 469 18.85 -9.78 -25.00
N TYR A 470 19.58 -10.82 -25.44
CA TYR A 470 20.13 -11.85 -24.55
C TYR A 470 21.39 -11.30 -23.84
N VAL A 471 21.50 -11.56 -22.52
CA VAL A 471 22.77 -11.34 -21.81
C VAL A 471 23.73 -12.47 -22.21
N PRO A 472 24.85 -12.19 -22.94
CA PRO A 472 25.75 -13.22 -23.44
C PRO A 472 26.23 -14.15 -22.32
N ASP A 473 26.48 -15.44 -22.66
CA ASP A 473 27.06 -16.49 -21.81
C ASP A 473 26.25 -16.96 -20.59
N ARG A 474 24.92 -16.74 -20.57
CA ARG A 474 24.08 -17.16 -19.44
C ARG A 474 22.82 -17.87 -19.90
N SER A 475 22.93 -19.18 -20.23
CA SER A 475 21.76 -20.04 -20.46
C SER A 475 21.59 -21.06 -19.33
N THR A 476 20.35 -21.45 -19.06
CA THR A 476 20.01 -22.53 -18.13
C THR A 476 20.79 -23.81 -18.46
N THR A 477 20.93 -24.13 -19.77
CA THR A 477 21.69 -25.29 -20.25
C THR A 477 23.16 -25.21 -19.89
N ALA A 478 23.80 -24.03 -20.01
CA ALA A 478 25.20 -23.84 -19.64
C ALA A 478 25.43 -23.99 -18.12
N ILE A 479 24.47 -23.52 -17.28
CA ILE A 479 24.54 -23.68 -15.83
C ILE A 479 24.41 -25.16 -15.46
N VAL A 480 23.43 -25.89 -16.01
CA VAL A 480 23.21 -27.31 -15.73
C VAL A 480 24.39 -28.16 -16.19
N ASN A 481 24.95 -27.90 -17.39
CA ASN A 481 26.12 -28.61 -17.88
C ASN A 481 27.36 -28.38 -17.00
N ARG A 482 27.51 -27.17 -16.43
CA ARG A 482 28.62 -26.88 -15.50
C ARG A 482 28.48 -27.58 -14.15
N ILE A 483 27.27 -27.87 -13.71
CA ILE A 483 26.96 -28.58 -12.48
C ILE A 483 27.18 -30.09 -12.65
N ARG A 484 26.88 -30.62 -13.88
CA ARG A 484 27.01 -32.05 -14.19
C ARG A 484 28.41 -32.49 -14.63
N GLY A 485 29.29 -31.57 -14.98
CA GLY A 485 30.63 -31.91 -15.48
C GLY A 485 31.69 -31.12 -14.97
#